data_67f6181619065d53e60ac0d262b9e7d5
#
_entry.id   67f6181619065d53e60ac0d262b9e7d5
#
_cell.length_a   1.000
_cell.length_b   1.000
_cell.length_c   1.000
_cell.angle_alpha   90.00
_cell.angle_beta   90.00
_cell.angle_gamma   90.00
#
_symmetry.space_group_name_H-M   'P 1'
#
loop_
_entity.id
_entity.type
_entity.pdbx_description
1 polymer ?
#
loop_
_entity_poly.entity_id
_entity_poly.type
_entity_poly.pdbx_seq_one_letter_code
_entity_poly.pdbx_strand_id
1 'polypeptide(L)'
;MFIAGATGYWYGGFRAKDALNDYFLSEAFSREYHEARHDLAILQLLSENKTDGLLQVAQYRYYTRLLLAADIASRSSNPNLKQMLQAPLAEAQAFQKSHPFTFATEQDQNKWAALINSAR
;
A
#
# COMPACT_ATOMS: atom_id res chain seq x y z
N MET A 1 26.43 -3.80 13.32
CA MET A 1 25.48 -3.26 12.37
C MET A 1 25.44 -1.73 12.38
N PHE A 2 25.28 -1.12 13.52
CA PHE A 2 25.27 0.34 13.63
C PHE A 2 26.60 0.98 13.25
N ILE A 3 27.70 0.32 13.55
CA ILE A 3 29.04 0.78 13.24
C ILE A 3 29.23 0.87 11.73
N ALA A 4 28.78 -0.13 10.99
CA ALA A 4 28.85 -0.14 9.53
C ALA A 4 28.00 0.99 8.93
N GLY A 5 26.83 1.24 9.50
CA GLY A 5 25.97 2.34 9.08
C GLY A 5 26.61 3.70 9.33
N ALA A 6 27.22 3.89 10.49
CA ALA A 6 27.91 5.13 10.82
C ALA A 6 29.10 5.37 9.89
N THR A 7 29.85 4.33 9.58
CA THR A 7 30.96 4.40 8.67
C THR A 7 30.49 4.78 7.26
N GLY A 8 29.43 4.15 6.79
CA GLY A 8 28.83 4.46 5.51
C GLY A 8 28.34 5.89 5.44
N TYR A 9 27.78 6.39 6.53
CA TYR A 9 27.32 7.75 6.62
C TYR A 9 28.50 8.75 6.42
N TRP A 10 29.63 8.46 7.02
CA TRP A 10 30.82 9.28 6.87
C TRP A 10 31.32 9.34 5.43
N TYR A 11 31.33 8.20 4.74
CA TYR A 11 31.83 8.14 3.38
C TYR A 11 30.81 8.60 2.36
N GLY A 12 29.58 8.25 2.58
CA GLY A 12 28.57 8.37 1.56
C GLY A 12 27.95 9.73 1.41
N GLY A 13 27.99 10.55 2.46
CA GLY A 13 27.31 11.82 2.43
C GLY A 13 25.86 11.68 1.97
N PHE A 14 25.54 12.31 0.84
CA PHE A 14 24.20 12.31 0.29
C PHE A 14 23.74 10.93 -0.16
N ARG A 15 24.63 10.10 -0.68
CA ARG A 15 24.28 8.77 -1.15
C ARG A 15 23.83 7.87 0.00
N ALA A 16 24.51 7.94 1.13
CA ALA A 16 24.13 7.17 2.29
C ALA A 16 22.76 7.60 2.81
N LYS A 17 22.48 8.89 2.79
CA LYS A 17 21.21 9.44 3.22
C LYS A 17 20.07 8.99 2.32
N ASP A 18 20.27 9.02 1.00
CA ASP A 18 19.26 8.55 0.03
C ASP A 18 19.04 7.05 0.14
N ALA A 19 20.11 6.28 0.32
CA ALA A 19 20.00 4.82 0.49
C ALA A 19 19.23 4.46 1.75
N LEU A 20 19.46 5.17 2.86
CA LEU A 20 18.72 4.95 4.09
C LEU A 20 17.24 5.32 3.93
N ASN A 21 16.96 6.43 3.27
CA ASN A 21 15.59 6.84 3.01
C ASN A 21 14.85 5.80 2.18
N ASP A 22 15.47 5.29 1.13
CA ASP A 22 14.90 4.23 0.30
C ASP A 22 14.71 2.94 1.09
N TYR A 23 15.65 2.61 1.97
CA TYR A 23 15.51 1.43 2.83
C TYR A 23 14.28 1.56 3.72
N PHE A 24 14.10 2.70 4.39
CA PHE A 24 12.94 2.92 5.25
C PHE A 24 11.63 2.93 4.47
N LEU A 25 11.64 3.49 3.27
CA LEU A 25 10.46 3.47 2.41
C LEU A 25 10.12 2.05 1.97
N SER A 26 11.12 1.24 1.63
CA SER A 26 10.90 -0.15 1.25
C SER A 26 10.36 -0.97 2.41
N GLU A 27 10.87 -0.75 3.62
CA GLU A 27 10.37 -1.42 4.82
C GLU A 27 8.92 -1.03 5.11
N ALA A 28 8.61 0.26 5.03
CA ALA A 28 7.26 0.75 5.25
C ALA A 28 6.30 0.20 4.18
N PHE A 29 6.72 0.17 2.93
CA PHE A 29 5.93 -0.41 1.85
C PHE A 29 5.66 -1.88 2.10
N SER A 30 6.69 -2.65 2.42
CA SER A 30 6.57 -4.09 2.65
C SER A 30 5.56 -4.39 3.76
N ARG A 31 5.61 -3.63 4.85
CA ARG A 31 4.67 -3.79 5.96
C ARG A 31 3.24 -3.53 5.51
N GLU A 32 3.00 -2.41 4.83
CA GLU A 32 1.66 -2.06 4.35
C GLU A 32 1.17 -3.06 3.30
N TYR A 33 2.05 -3.53 2.43
CA TYR A 33 1.72 -4.51 1.42
C TYR A 33 1.26 -5.83 2.06
N HIS A 34 2.02 -6.34 3.04
CA HIS A 34 1.66 -7.59 3.71
C HIS A 34 0.37 -7.45 4.53
N GLU A 35 0.19 -6.32 5.19
CA GLU A 35 -1.05 -6.07 5.93
C GLU A 35 -2.25 -5.95 5.01
N ALA A 36 -2.08 -5.35 3.84
CA ALA A 36 -3.15 -5.29 2.86
C ALA A 36 -3.56 -6.67 2.38
N ARG A 37 -2.60 -7.55 2.12
CA ARG A 37 -2.90 -8.91 1.71
C ARG A 37 -3.60 -9.70 2.83
N HIS A 38 -3.19 -9.47 4.07
CA HIS A 38 -3.85 -10.07 5.22
C HIS A 38 -5.28 -9.57 5.35
N ASP A 39 -5.49 -8.26 5.16
CA ASP A 39 -6.81 -7.65 5.20
C ASP A 39 -7.72 -8.20 4.11
N LEU A 40 -7.17 -8.49 2.92
CA LEU A 40 -7.94 -9.10 1.85
C LEU A 40 -8.48 -10.47 2.24
N ALA A 41 -7.66 -11.29 2.90
CA ALA A 41 -8.10 -12.60 3.39
C ALA A 41 -9.25 -12.45 4.38
N ILE A 42 -9.16 -11.47 5.28
CA ILE A 42 -10.24 -11.18 6.24
C ILE A 42 -11.50 -10.73 5.51
N LEU A 43 -11.35 -9.86 4.52
CA LEU A 43 -12.48 -9.39 3.72
C LEU A 43 -13.21 -10.54 3.04
N GLN A 44 -12.45 -11.47 2.48
CA GLN A 44 -13.04 -12.62 1.82
C GLN A 44 -13.86 -13.48 2.79
N LEU A 45 -13.35 -13.68 4.01
CA LEU A 45 -14.07 -14.41 5.04
C LEU A 45 -15.34 -13.67 5.49
N LEU A 46 -15.23 -12.36 5.68
CA LEU A 46 -16.38 -11.54 6.10
C LEU A 46 -17.46 -11.50 5.03
N SER A 47 -17.08 -11.48 3.75
CA SER A 47 -18.05 -11.46 2.67
C SER A 47 -18.88 -12.75 2.63
N GLU A 48 -18.29 -13.86 3.00
CA GLU A 48 -19.00 -15.15 3.07
C GLU A 48 -20.04 -15.17 4.20
N ASN A 49 -19.77 -14.45 5.28
CA ASN A 49 -20.65 -14.38 6.44
C ASN A 49 -21.70 -13.26 6.36
N LYS A 50 -21.67 -12.45 5.30
CA LYS A 50 -22.64 -11.37 5.03
C LYS A 50 -22.78 -10.35 6.17
N THR A 51 -21.69 -10.01 6.82
CA THR A 51 -21.66 -9.01 7.90
C THR A 51 -21.32 -7.64 7.30
N ASP A 52 -22.35 -6.96 6.77
CA ASP A 52 -22.16 -5.76 5.93
C ASP A 52 -21.41 -4.63 6.62
N GLY A 53 -21.72 -4.35 7.89
CA GLY A 53 -21.04 -3.28 8.61
C GLY A 53 -19.55 -3.53 8.80
N LEU A 54 -19.21 -4.76 9.20
CA LEU A 54 -17.82 -5.16 9.34
C LEU A 54 -17.12 -5.19 8.00
N LEU A 55 -17.84 -5.59 6.95
CA LEU A 55 -17.30 -5.61 5.60
C LEU A 55 -16.91 -4.22 5.14
N GLN A 56 -17.73 -3.20 5.39
CA GLN A 56 -17.43 -1.82 5.03
C GLN A 56 -16.18 -1.32 5.76
N VAL A 57 -16.07 -1.58 7.05
CA VAL A 57 -14.91 -1.18 7.84
C VAL A 57 -13.64 -1.88 7.33
N ALA A 58 -13.74 -3.18 7.06
CA ALA A 58 -12.60 -3.94 6.57
C ALA A 58 -12.18 -3.50 5.17
N GLN A 59 -13.13 -3.17 4.30
CA GLN A 59 -12.82 -2.61 2.99
C GLN A 59 -12.12 -1.26 3.12
N TYR A 60 -12.59 -0.39 4.01
CA TYR A 60 -11.96 0.89 4.24
C TYR A 60 -10.49 0.71 4.65
N ARG A 61 -10.21 -0.19 5.57
CA ARG A 61 -8.85 -0.46 6.00
C ARG A 61 -7.99 -0.99 4.86
N TYR A 62 -8.50 -1.93 4.09
CA TYR A 62 -7.76 -2.53 2.98
C TYR A 62 -7.40 -1.49 1.93
N TYR A 63 -8.37 -0.72 1.46
CA TYR A 63 -8.12 0.28 0.42
C TYR A 63 -7.25 1.42 0.92
N THR A 64 -7.39 1.82 2.17
CA THR A 64 -6.53 2.84 2.76
C THR A 64 -5.09 2.37 2.82
N ARG A 65 -4.86 1.10 3.16
CA ARG A 65 -3.50 0.54 3.15
C ARG A 65 -2.90 0.51 1.76
N LEU A 66 -3.69 0.20 0.75
CA LEU A 66 -3.22 0.25 -0.63
C LEU A 66 -2.87 1.68 -1.05
N LEU A 67 -3.66 2.66 -0.64
CA LEU A 67 -3.34 4.06 -0.89
C LEU A 67 -2.03 4.47 -0.22
N LEU A 68 -1.82 4.05 1.03
CA LEU A 68 -0.59 4.33 1.76
C LEU A 68 0.60 3.66 1.09
N ALA A 69 0.47 2.40 0.70
CA ALA A 69 1.54 1.69 0.02
C ALA A 69 1.88 2.34 -1.32
N ALA A 70 0.87 2.78 -2.06
CA ALA A 70 1.07 3.48 -3.33
C ALA A 70 1.77 4.82 -3.13
N ASP A 71 1.42 5.56 -2.08
CA ASP A 71 2.08 6.81 -1.75
C ASP A 71 3.56 6.58 -1.44
N ILE A 72 3.86 5.55 -0.65
CA ILE A 72 5.24 5.17 -0.34
C ILE A 72 5.98 4.79 -1.61
N ALA A 73 5.37 3.97 -2.47
CA ALA A 73 5.97 3.55 -3.72
C ALA A 73 6.28 4.73 -4.63
N SER A 74 5.41 5.75 -4.65
CA SER A 74 5.62 6.93 -5.48
C SER A 74 6.81 7.79 -5.03
N ARG A 75 7.16 7.68 -3.74
CA ARG A 75 8.27 8.43 -3.16
C ARG A 75 9.57 7.66 -3.16
N SER A 76 9.53 6.38 -3.48
CA SER A 76 10.72 5.52 -3.55
C SER A 76 11.33 5.55 -4.94
N SER A 77 12.63 5.41 -5.01
CA SER A 77 13.34 5.26 -6.28
C SER A 77 13.29 3.83 -6.82
N ASN A 78 12.75 2.89 -6.05
CA ASN A 78 12.67 1.49 -6.45
C ASN A 78 11.43 1.26 -7.33
N PRO A 79 11.60 1.02 -8.66
CA PRO A 79 10.46 0.84 -9.56
C PRO A 79 9.69 -0.45 -9.30
N ASN A 80 10.28 -1.42 -8.62
CA ASN A 80 9.63 -2.70 -8.34
C ASN A 80 8.44 -2.53 -7.40
N LEU A 81 8.44 -1.51 -6.56
CA LEU A 81 7.35 -1.29 -5.61
C LEU A 81 6.03 -1.00 -6.33
N LYS A 82 6.08 -0.17 -7.37
CA LYS A 82 4.89 0.12 -8.17
C LYS A 82 4.39 -1.13 -8.89
N GLN A 83 5.32 -1.93 -9.39
CA GLN A 83 4.97 -3.16 -10.07
C GLN A 83 4.31 -4.17 -9.14
N MET A 84 4.79 -4.25 -7.89
CA MET A 84 4.22 -5.13 -6.89
C MET A 84 2.76 -4.80 -6.57
N LEU A 85 2.37 -3.54 -6.74
CA LEU A 85 1.00 -3.11 -6.44
C LEU A 85 -0.02 -3.49 -7.50
N GLN A 86 0.42 -3.88 -8.69
CA GLN A 86 -0.51 -4.17 -9.79
C GLN A 86 -1.48 -5.30 -9.45
N ALA A 87 -0.98 -6.39 -8.87
CA ALA A 87 -1.83 -7.51 -8.50
C ALA A 87 -2.83 -7.15 -7.39
N PRO A 88 -2.40 -6.56 -6.25
CA PRO A 88 -3.35 -6.14 -5.23
C PRO A 88 -4.40 -5.15 -5.73
N LEU A 89 -4.02 -4.22 -6.60
CA LEU A 89 -4.98 -3.25 -7.15
C LEU A 89 -6.01 -3.93 -8.04
N ALA A 90 -5.59 -4.89 -8.86
CA ALA A 90 -6.52 -5.67 -9.67
C ALA A 90 -7.47 -6.50 -8.79
N GLU A 91 -6.95 -7.10 -7.73
CA GLU A 91 -7.75 -7.85 -6.76
C GLU A 91 -8.78 -6.93 -6.06
N ALA A 92 -8.35 -5.74 -5.67
CA ALA A 92 -9.22 -4.76 -5.03
C ALA A 92 -10.34 -4.32 -5.97
N GLN A 93 -10.03 -4.07 -7.24
CA GLN A 93 -11.04 -3.71 -8.23
C GLN A 93 -12.07 -4.81 -8.41
N ALA A 94 -11.61 -6.05 -8.52
CA ALA A 94 -12.49 -7.20 -8.68
C ALA A 94 -13.42 -7.35 -7.46
N PHE A 95 -12.87 -7.17 -6.27
CA PHE A 95 -13.65 -7.25 -5.04
C PHE A 95 -14.70 -6.14 -4.97
N GLN A 96 -14.34 -4.91 -5.36
CA GLN A 96 -15.27 -3.78 -5.34
C GLN A 96 -16.45 -3.98 -6.30
N LYS A 97 -16.26 -4.70 -7.39
CA LYS A 97 -17.35 -4.99 -8.32
C LYS A 97 -18.44 -5.82 -7.66
N SER A 98 -18.05 -6.76 -6.81
CA SER A 98 -18.97 -7.63 -6.09
C SER A 98 -19.45 -7.00 -4.78
N HIS A 99 -18.65 -6.12 -4.19
CA HIS A 99 -18.90 -5.52 -2.89
C HIS A 99 -18.67 -4.02 -2.97
N PRO A 100 -19.66 -3.26 -3.47
CA PRO A 100 -19.49 -1.82 -3.67
C PRO A 100 -19.06 -1.09 -2.40
N PHE A 101 -18.19 -0.11 -2.57
CA PHE A 101 -17.63 0.65 -1.49
C PHE A 101 -17.42 2.10 -1.94
N THR A 102 -17.70 3.04 -1.04
CA THR A 102 -17.46 4.47 -1.27
C THR A 102 -16.66 5.01 -0.09
N PHE A 103 -15.58 5.73 -0.39
CA PHE A 103 -14.80 6.40 0.65
C PHE A 103 -15.62 7.50 1.32
N ALA A 104 -15.32 7.76 2.59
CA ALA A 104 -16.03 8.78 3.36
C ALA A 104 -15.77 10.21 2.85
N THR A 105 -14.60 10.45 2.26
CA THR A 105 -14.23 11.76 1.74
C THR A 105 -14.07 11.71 0.23
N GLU A 106 -14.43 12.81 -0.43
CA GLU A 106 -14.24 12.96 -1.88
C GLU A 106 -12.75 12.92 -2.23
N GLN A 107 -11.90 13.45 -1.36
CA GLN A 107 -10.46 13.45 -1.59
C GLN A 107 -9.91 12.03 -1.69
N ASP A 108 -10.30 11.16 -0.77
CA ASP A 108 -9.86 9.77 -0.79
C ASP A 108 -10.43 9.03 -2.00
N GLN A 109 -11.68 9.31 -2.35
CA GLN A 109 -12.31 8.71 -3.52
C GLN A 109 -11.55 9.10 -4.80
N ASN A 110 -11.13 10.35 -4.90
CA ASN A 110 -10.37 10.83 -6.06
C ASN A 110 -8.97 10.23 -6.11
N LYS A 111 -8.32 10.08 -4.97
CA LYS A 111 -7.01 9.41 -4.91
C LYS A 111 -7.10 7.96 -5.35
N TRP A 112 -8.14 7.27 -4.92
CA TRP A 112 -8.36 5.88 -5.31
C TRP A 112 -8.61 5.76 -6.80
N ALA A 113 -9.47 6.60 -7.35
CA ALA A 113 -9.76 6.60 -8.79
C ALA A 113 -8.50 6.86 -9.61
N ALA A 114 -7.67 7.81 -9.19
CA ALA A 114 -6.42 8.12 -9.87
C ALA A 114 -5.44 6.94 -9.81
N LEU A 115 -5.35 6.27 -8.66
CA LEU A 115 -4.49 5.11 -8.50
C LEU A 115 -4.92 3.95 -9.41
N ILE A 116 -6.20 3.66 -9.44
CA ILE A 116 -6.74 2.60 -10.28
C ILE A 116 -6.50 2.90 -11.77
N ASN A 117 -6.71 4.13 -12.19
CA ASN A 117 -6.50 4.52 -13.58
C ASN A 117 -5.03 4.44 -13.98
N SER A 118 -4.12 4.77 -13.08
CA SER A 118 -2.68 4.70 -13.37
C SER A 118 -2.15 3.27 -13.43
N ALA A 119 -2.85 2.31 -12.83
CA ALA A 119 -2.44 0.91 -12.80
C ALA A 119 -2.84 0.13 -14.05
N ARG A 120 -3.63 0.71 -14.93
CA ARG A 120 -4.09 0.06 -16.17
C ARG A 120 -3.05 0.08 -17.27
#